data_65d6ec2d950d60c7e1c731c22b9233ad
#
_entry.id   65d6ec2d950d60c7e1c731c22b9233ad
#
_cell.length_a   1.000
_cell.length_b   1.000
_cell.length_c   1.000
_cell.angle_alpha   90.00
_cell.angle_beta   90.00
_cell.angle_gamma   90.00
#
_symmetry.space_group_name_H-M   'P 1'
#
loop_
_entity.id
_entity.type
_entity.pdbx_description
1 polymer ?
#
loop_
_entity_poly.entity_id
_entity_poly.type
_entity_poly.pdbx_seq_one_letter_code
_entity_poly.pdbx_strand_id
1 'polypeptide(L)'
;MMKNSPRAAPLQATLDHLVVLASSLDEGTQWCEAVLGVTPGPGGEHALMGTHNRLLSVASALYPQAYLEIIAINSGAVSARPQSARRWFDMDSAEMQRQLATDGPRLGHIVARTAQAQAGVAALAGLGVDRGQVLQASRPTPHGRLEWRISVRQDGQRLFYGMLPTLIEWGAVHPTASMAPSSVTLQSVQAHHPRHESLQGAYNAIGLSGVETLAGPPNLVATLKTPRGLVTLESKGI
;
A
#
# COMPACT_ATOMS: atom_id res chain seq x y z
N MET A 1 -46.70 0.94 6.12
CA MET A 1 -45.81 0.77 4.93
C MET A 1 -44.38 1.03 5.37
N MET A 2 -43.60 0.00 5.70
CA MET A 2 -42.18 0.12 5.96
C MET A 2 -41.49 0.35 4.62
N LYS A 3 -40.83 1.51 4.46
CA LYS A 3 -39.98 1.78 3.31
C LYS A 3 -38.74 0.86 3.39
N ASN A 4 -38.65 -0.12 2.51
CA ASN A 4 -37.42 -0.87 2.29
C ASN A 4 -36.35 0.11 1.88
N SER A 5 -35.44 0.46 2.80
CA SER A 5 -34.21 1.17 2.44
C SER A 5 -33.42 0.25 1.52
N PRO A 6 -32.88 0.74 0.40
CA PRO A 6 -32.06 -0.08 -0.47
C PRO A 6 -30.87 -0.60 0.33
N ARG A 7 -30.71 -1.92 0.33
CA ARG A 7 -29.56 -2.59 0.95
C ARG A 7 -28.31 -2.04 0.26
N ALA A 8 -27.41 -1.43 1.02
CA ALA A 8 -26.15 -0.93 0.48
C ALA A 8 -25.43 -2.06 -0.28
N ALA A 9 -24.84 -1.74 -1.42
CA ALA A 9 -24.06 -2.71 -2.16
C ALA A 9 -22.90 -3.23 -1.27
N PRO A 10 -22.56 -4.52 -1.36
CA PRO A 10 -21.48 -5.08 -0.57
C PRO A 10 -20.17 -4.33 -0.85
N LEU A 11 -19.37 -4.12 0.19
CA LEU A 11 -18.05 -3.53 0.05
C LEU A 11 -17.16 -4.44 -0.80
N GLN A 12 -16.40 -3.82 -1.68
CA GLN A 12 -15.42 -4.50 -2.53
C GLN A 12 -14.11 -3.73 -2.48
N ALA A 13 -13.05 -4.43 -2.11
CA ALA A 13 -11.69 -3.94 -2.19
C ALA A 13 -10.82 -4.95 -2.95
N THR A 14 -9.86 -4.45 -3.68
CA THR A 14 -8.87 -5.28 -4.38
C THR A 14 -7.48 -4.75 -4.10
N LEU A 15 -6.48 -5.63 -4.11
CA LEU A 15 -5.09 -5.18 -4.00
C LEU A 15 -4.81 -4.13 -5.08
N ASP A 16 -4.31 -2.98 -4.63
CA ASP A 16 -3.93 -1.87 -5.50
C ASP A 16 -2.42 -1.87 -5.73
N HIS A 17 -1.64 -1.81 -4.65
CA HIS A 17 -0.19 -1.83 -4.75
C HIS A 17 0.50 -2.41 -3.51
N LEU A 18 1.73 -2.84 -3.76
CA LEU A 18 2.69 -3.21 -2.75
C LEU A 18 3.55 -2.00 -2.41
N VAL A 19 3.85 -1.80 -1.14
CA VAL A 19 4.71 -0.71 -0.67
C VAL A 19 6.05 -1.28 -0.22
N VAL A 20 7.12 -0.86 -0.87
CA VAL A 20 8.51 -1.10 -0.48
C VAL A 20 9.04 0.16 0.16
N LEU A 21 9.40 0.07 1.43
CA LEU A 21 10.01 1.15 2.19
C LEU A 21 11.52 1.19 1.90
N ALA A 22 12.06 2.38 1.71
CA ALA A 22 13.48 2.60 1.48
C ALA A 22 13.98 3.82 2.28
N SER A 23 15.28 3.88 2.59
CA SER A 23 15.90 5.04 3.24
C SER A 23 15.99 6.23 2.29
N SER A 24 16.17 5.96 0.98
CA SER A 24 16.13 6.94 -0.08
C SER A 24 15.58 6.34 -1.38
N LEU A 25 15.16 7.18 -2.34
CA LEU A 25 14.73 6.69 -3.65
C LEU A 25 15.90 6.12 -4.49
N ASP A 26 17.10 6.62 -4.30
CA ASP A 26 18.27 6.12 -5.01
C ASP A 26 18.60 4.70 -4.55
N GLU A 27 18.61 4.46 -3.24
CA GLU A 27 18.77 3.11 -2.67
C GLU A 27 17.63 2.17 -3.13
N GLY A 28 16.39 2.65 -3.07
CA GLY A 28 15.23 1.89 -3.53
C GLY A 28 15.29 1.55 -5.03
N THR A 29 15.81 2.45 -5.86
CA THR A 29 16.03 2.21 -7.29
C THR A 29 17.11 1.15 -7.53
N GLN A 30 18.25 1.28 -6.89
CA GLN A 30 19.34 0.30 -6.96
C GLN A 30 18.88 -1.10 -6.49
N TRP A 31 18.13 -1.14 -5.39
CA TRP A 31 17.54 -2.38 -4.90
C TRP A 31 16.60 -3.01 -5.94
N CYS A 32 15.73 -2.22 -6.57
CA CYS A 32 14.80 -2.70 -7.58
C CYS A 32 15.55 -3.31 -8.78
N GLU A 33 16.59 -2.66 -9.26
CA GLU A 33 17.45 -3.15 -10.34
C GLU A 33 18.20 -4.43 -9.94
N ALA A 34 18.73 -4.48 -8.72
CA ALA A 34 19.45 -5.65 -8.22
C ALA A 34 18.53 -6.85 -7.99
N VAL A 35 17.35 -6.66 -7.41
CA VAL A 35 16.44 -7.73 -6.99
C VAL A 35 15.48 -8.13 -8.12
N LEU A 36 14.87 -7.16 -8.79
CA LEU A 36 13.83 -7.40 -9.79
C LEU A 36 14.37 -7.36 -11.23
N GLY A 37 15.58 -6.83 -11.45
CA GLY A 37 16.20 -6.74 -12.77
C GLY A 37 15.62 -5.66 -13.67
N VAL A 38 14.92 -4.67 -13.11
CA VAL A 38 14.29 -3.56 -13.85
C VAL A 38 14.43 -2.25 -13.08
N THR A 39 14.56 -1.14 -13.81
CA THR A 39 14.55 0.20 -13.23
C THR A 39 13.11 0.66 -13.01
N PRO A 40 12.72 1.11 -11.82
CA PRO A 40 11.37 1.64 -11.58
C PRO A 40 11.18 2.96 -12.31
N GLY A 41 9.96 3.21 -12.76
CA GLY A 41 9.59 4.45 -13.44
C GLY A 41 9.47 5.65 -12.49
N PRO A 42 9.22 6.84 -13.05
CA PRO A 42 8.99 8.03 -12.25
C PRO A 42 7.74 7.88 -11.39
N GLY A 43 7.78 8.48 -10.23
CA GLY A 43 6.64 8.61 -9.33
C GLY A 43 6.27 10.07 -9.11
N GLY A 44 6.20 10.47 -7.85
CA GLY A 44 5.91 11.86 -7.49
C GLY A 44 6.07 12.12 -6.00
N GLU A 45 5.70 13.32 -5.62
CA GLU A 45 5.75 13.77 -4.23
C GLU A 45 4.39 13.67 -3.57
N HIS A 46 4.38 13.33 -2.30
CA HIS A 46 3.21 13.35 -1.45
C HIS A 46 3.36 14.50 -0.45
N ALA A 47 2.99 15.70 -0.87
CA ALA A 47 3.11 16.91 -0.04
C ALA A 47 2.42 16.77 1.33
N LEU A 48 1.30 16.03 1.38
CA LEU A 48 0.58 15.75 2.61
C LEU A 48 1.46 14.99 3.63
N MET A 49 2.35 14.10 3.17
CA MET A 49 3.15 13.22 4.01
C MET A 49 4.64 13.58 4.07
N GLY A 50 5.11 14.46 3.19
CA GLY A 50 6.55 14.73 3.05
C GLY A 50 7.32 13.48 2.62
N THR A 51 6.75 12.73 1.69
CA THR A 51 7.36 11.52 1.09
C THR A 51 7.37 11.63 -0.42
N HIS A 52 8.14 10.81 -1.08
CA HIS A 52 8.20 10.69 -2.53
C HIS A 52 8.37 9.22 -2.93
N ASN A 53 8.07 8.89 -4.18
CA ASN A 53 8.08 7.51 -4.63
C ASN A 53 8.65 7.30 -6.05
N ARG A 54 8.97 6.04 -6.35
CA ARG A 54 9.14 5.46 -7.68
C ARG A 54 8.10 4.38 -7.86
N LEU A 55 7.65 4.19 -9.08
CA LEU A 55 6.55 3.28 -9.39
C LEU A 55 6.97 2.26 -10.44
N LEU A 56 6.49 1.03 -10.29
CA LEU A 56 6.72 -0.06 -11.24
C LEU A 56 5.42 -0.83 -11.43
N SER A 57 4.89 -0.89 -12.66
CA SER A 57 3.76 -1.77 -12.97
C SER A 57 4.15 -3.23 -12.71
N VAL A 58 3.34 -3.93 -11.94
CA VAL A 58 3.47 -5.38 -11.72
C VAL A 58 2.17 -6.11 -12.09
N ALA A 59 1.40 -5.50 -12.98
CA ALA A 59 0.09 -6.00 -13.41
C ALA A 59 0.18 -7.43 -13.97
N SER A 60 -0.83 -8.23 -13.65
CA SER A 60 -1.01 -9.60 -14.16
C SER A 60 -2.50 -9.89 -14.36
N ALA A 61 -2.84 -11.07 -14.89
CA ALA A 61 -4.24 -11.47 -15.03
C ALA A 61 -4.99 -11.52 -13.68
N LEU A 62 -4.31 -11.88 -12.59
CA LEU A 62 -4.89 -11.92 -11.24
C LEU A 62 -4.91 -10.53 -10.58
N TYR A 63 -4.01 -9.64 -10.96
CA TYR A 63 -3.82 -8.31 -10.40
C TYR A 63 -3.73 -7.26 -11.52
N PRO A 64 -4.82 -6.98 -12.26
CA PRO A 64 -4.74 -6.27 -13.55
C PRO A 64 -4.26 -4.82 -13.48
N GLN A 65 -4.29 -4.20 -12.32
CA GLN A 65 -3.83 -2.82 -12.11
C GLN A 65 -2.82 -2.71 -10.96
N ALA A 66 -2.20 -3.83 -10.56
CA ALA A 66 -1.24 -3.79 -9.46
C ALA A 66 0.06 -3.10 -9.86
N TYR A 67 0.63 -2.37 -8.92
CA TYR A 67 1.96 -1.78 -9.05
C TYR A 67 2.76 -1.92 -7.76
N LEU A 68 4.07 -1.73 -7.87
CA LEU A 68 4.99 -1.61 -6.76
C LEU A 68 5.30 -0.14 -6.55
N GLU A 69 5.14 0.35 -5.34
CA GLU A 69 5.55 1.67 -4.89
C GLU A 69 6.82 1.53 -4.06
N ILE A 70 7.90 2.13 -4.49
CA ILE A 70 9.12 2.31 -3.69
C ILE A 70 9.04 3.72 -3.11
N ILE A 71 8.95 3.82 -1.79
CA ILE A 71 8.69 5.08 -1.10
C ILE A 71 9.78 5.40 -0.08
N ALA A 72 10.14 6.67 0.00
CA ALA A 72 11.10 7.20 0.95
C ALA A 72 10.60 8.54 1.54
N ILE A 73 11.17 8.93 2.69
CA ILE A 73 10.99 10.28 3.23
C ILE A 73 11.70 11.27 2.30
N ASN A 74 10.99 12.31 1.87
CA ASN A 74 11.60 13.44 1.16
C ASN A 74 12.17 14.42 2.18
N SER A 75 13.47 14.35 2.42
CA SER A 75 14.15 15.21 3.40
C SER A 75 14.11 16.71 3.05
N GLY A 76 13.89 17.04 1.77
CA GLY A 76 13.75 18.42 1.29
C GLY A 76 12.33 18.98 1.42
N ALA A 77 11.34 18.16 1.77
CA ALA A 77 9.94 18.55 1.86
C ALA A 77 9.43 18.58 3.30
N VAL A 78 8.64 19.60 3.61
CA VAL A 78 7.90 19.68 4.86
C VAL A 78 6.52 19.04 4.66
N SER A 79 6.15 18.11 5.54
CA SER A 79 4.80 17.52 5.54
C SER A 79 3.76 18.62 5.77
N ALA A 80 2.70 18.61 4.98
CA ALA A 80 1.56 19.52 5.15
C ALA A 80 0.62 19.12 6.30
N ARG A 81 0.88 17.99 6.98
CA ARG A 81 0.13 17.57 8.17
C ARG A 81 0.58 18.33 9.43
N PRO A 82 -0.29 18.44 10.46
CA PRO A 82 0.12 18.96 11.76
C PRO A 82 1.35 18.22 12.32
N GLN A 83 2.21 18.93 13.05
CA GLN A 83 3.42 18.33 13.67
C GLN A 83 3.12 17.16 14.61
N SER A 84 1.91 17.08 15.17
CA SER A 84 1.45 15.97 16.00
C SER A 84 1.09 14.70 15.20
N ALA A 85 0.96 14.80 13.87
CA ALA A 85 0.64 13.67 13.01
C ALA A 85 1.92 13.06 12.44
N ARG A 86 1.98 11.72 12.45
CA ARG A 86 3.10 10.96 11.91
C ARG A 86 2.89 10.66 10.42
N ARG A 87 4.00 10.44 9.71
CA ARG A 87 3.95 9.89 8.35
C ARG A 87 3.35 8.49 8.38
N TRP A 88 2.73 8.11 7.29
CA TRP A 88 2.21 6.75 7.11
C TRP A 88 3.31 5.69 7.16
N PHE A 89 2.89 4.42 7.30
CA PHE A 89 3.72 3.21 7.20
C PHE A 89 4.86 3.12 8.23
N ASP A 90 4.65 3.69 9.41
CA ASP A 90 5.65 3.77 10.49
C ASP A 90 6.97 4.47 10.09
N MET A 91 6.95 5.28 9.01
CA MET A 91 8.18 5.87 8.46
C MET A 91 8.89 6.82 9.44
N ASP A 92 8.20 7.36 10.45
CA ASP A 92 8.81 8.18 11.51
C ASP A 92 9.29 7.34 12.71
N SER A 93 9.13 6.02 12.68
CA SER A 93 9.61 5.14 13.74
C SER A 93 11.13 5.01 13.68
N ALA A 94 11.80 5.24 14.81
CA ALA A 94 13.26 5.05 14.90
C ALA A 94 13.66 3.60 14.63
N GLU A 95 12.80 2.63 15.00
CA GLU A 95 13.02 1.22 14.72
C GLU A 95 12.98 0.95 13.21
N MET A 96 11.95 1.44 12.51
CA MET A 96 11.84 1.31 11.05
C MET A 96 13.06 1.94 10.35
N GLN A 97 13.48 3.13 10.77
CA GLN A 97 14.64 3.79 10.16
C GLN A 97 15.93 3.00 10.38
N ARG A 98 16.14 2.43 11.57
CA ARG A 98 17.29 1.55 11.83
C ARG A 98 17.27 0.30 10.95
N GLN A 99 16.12 -0.35 10.83
CA GLN A 99 15.96 -1.56 10.02
C GLN A 99 16.22 -1.28 8.55
N LEU A 100 15.70 -0.18 8.01
CA LEU A 100 15.99 0.22 6.63
C LEU A 100 17.47 0.53 6.41
N ALA A 101 18.12 1.19 7.36
CA ALA A 101 19.55 1.50 7.27
C ALA A 101 20.44 0.24 7.35
N THR A 102 20.01 -0.80 8.08
CA THR A 102 20.79 -2.04 8.28
C THR A 102 20.53 -3.06 7.16
N ASP A 103 19.26 -3.25 6.80
CA ASP A 103 18.80 -4.37 5.98
C ASP A 103 18.38 -3.93 4.57
N GLY A 104 18.35 -2.62 4.33
CA GLY A 104 17.96 -2.03 3.04
C GLY A 104 16.45 -2.05 2.77
N PRO A 105 16.05 -1.72 1.54
CA PRO A 105 14.66 -1.64 1.12
C PRO A 105 13.91 -2.97 1.28
N ARG A 106 12.65 -2.91 1.75
CA ARG A 106 11.85 -4.12 1.95
C ARG A 106 10.36 -3.88 1.82
N LEU A 107 9.64 -4.96 1.51
CA LEU A 107 8.19 -4.97 1.51
C LEU A 107 7.69 -4.64 2.92
N GLY A 108 6.89 -3.58 3.04
CA GLY A 108 6.43 -3.10 4.35
C GLY A 108 4.93 -3.01 4.49
N HIS A 109 4.18 -2.90 3.38
CA HIS A 109 2.74 -2.66 3.45
C HIS A 109 2.03 -3.01 2.15
N ILE A 110 0.71 -3.14 2.22
CA ILE A 110 -0.19 -3.24 1.07
C ILE A 110 -1.24 -2.14 1.12
N VAL A 111 -1.67 -1.71 -0.06
CA VAL A 111 -2.79 -0.78 -0.23
C VAL A 111 -3.87 -1.46 -1.05
N ALA A 112 -5.13 -1.31 -0.64
CA ALA A 112 -6.27 -1.85 -1.34
C ALA A 112 -7.16 -0.72 -1.88
N ARG A 113 -7.51 -0.80 -3.16
CA ARG A 113 -8.46 0.14 -3.77
C ARG A 113 -9.89 -0.30 -3.53
N THR A 114 -10.75 0.69 -3.35
CA THR A 114 -12.20 0.54 -3.23
C THR A 114 -12.89 1.80 -3.73
N ALA A 115 -14.13 1.68 -4.16
CA ALA A 115 -14.97 2.85 -4.48
C ALA A 115 -15.64 3.47 -3.23
N GLN A 116 -15.42 2.92 -2.03
CA GLN A 116 -16.14 3.26 -0.81
C GLN A 116 -15.19 3.30 0.40
N ALA A 117 -14.11 4.09 0.34
CA ALA A 117 -13.08 4.12 1.38
C ALA A 117 -13.66 4.46 2.78
N GLN A 118 -14.60 5.42 2.85
CA GLN A 118 -15.22 5.80 4.11
C GLN A 118 -16.06 4.66 4.73
N ALA A 119 -16.82 3.95 3.89
CA ALA A 119 -17.62 2.80 4.35
C ALA A 119 -16.70 1.64 4.78
N GLY A 120 -15.59 1.42 4.07
CA GLY A 120 -14.58 0.43 4.46
C GLY A 120 -13.95 0.73 5.82
N VAL A 121 -13.59 1.98 6.08
CA VAL A 121 -13.08 2.41 7.40
C VAL A 121 -14.13 2.20 8.49
N ALA A 122 -15.40 2.53 8.22
CA ALA A 122 -16.50 2.31 9.18
C ALA A 122 -16.72 0.81 9.45
N ALA A 123 -16.63 -0.05 8.44
CA ALA A 123 -16.74 -1.50 8.60
C ALA A 123 -15.63 -2.08 9.49
N LEU A 124 -14.39 -1.62 9.30
CA LEU A 124 -13.24 -1.99 10.15
C LEU A 124 -13.42 -1.49 11.58
N ALA A 125 -13.91 -0.26 11.76
CA ALA A 125 -14.21 0.29 13.09
C ALA A 125 -15.28 -0.53 13.83
N GLY A 126 -16.27 -1.09 13.13
CA GLY A 126 -17.25 -2.04 13.67
C GLY A 126 -16.62 -3.33 14.22
N LEU A 127 -15.41 -3.68 13.81
CA LEU A 127 -14.61 -4.79 14.35
C LEU A 127 -13.59 -4.33 15.42
N GLY A 128 -13.66 -3.08 15.87
CA GLY A 128 -12.70 -2.50 16.82
C GLY A 128 -11.35 -2.17 16.19
N VAL A 129 -11.26 -2.08 14.87
CA VAL A 129 -10.03 -1.78 14.13
C VAL A 129 -10.09 -0.35 13.60
N ASP A 130 -9.36 0.56 14.23
CA ASP A 130 -9.24 1.95 13.80
C ASP A 130 -8.26 2.06 12.61
N ARG A 131 -8.78 2.28 11.40
CA ARG A 131 -7.96 2.52 10.17
C ARG A 131 -7.69 4.00 9.91
N GLY A 132 -8.07 4.86 10.85
CA GLY A 132 -7.87 6.31 10.76
C GLY A 132 -8.94 7.02 9.95
N GLN A 133 -8.60 8.20 9.45
CA GLN A 133 -9.50 9.05 8.70
C GLN A 133 -9.25 8.93 7.20
N VAL A 134 -10.28 9.12 6.40
CA VAL A 134 -10.15 9.22 4.93
C VAL A 134 -9.81 10.66 4.58
N LEU A 135 -8.59 10.88 4.11
CA LEU A 135 -8.06 12.18 3.69
C LEU A 135 -8.10 12.28 2.17
N GLN A 136 -8.42 13.47 1.67
CA GLN A 136 -8.32 13.78 0.25
C GLN A 136 -6.91 14.28 -0.06
N ALA A 137 -6.34 13.79 -1.15
CA ALA A 137 -5.04 14.20 -1.64
C ALA A 137 -5.05 14.31 -3.16
N SER A 138 -4.11 15.05 -3.70
CA SER A 138 -3.93 15.18 -5.13
C SER A 138 -2.50 15.63 -5.45
N ARG A 139 -2.06 15.33 -6.67
CA ARG A 139 -0.80 15.87 -7.21
C ARG A 139 -0.92 16.14 -8.70
N PRO A 140 -0.17 17.13 -9.23
CA PRO A 140 -0.05 17.31 -10.67
C PRO A 140 0.74 16.13 -11.26
N THR A 141 0.41 15.78 -12.50
CA THR A 141 1.18 14.84 -13.33
C THR A 141 1.29 15.40 -14.75
N PRO A 142 2.20 14.91 -15.60
CA PRO A 142 2.25 15.32 -17.00
C PRO A 142 0.94 15.07 -17.78
N HIS A 143 0.09 14.19 -17.28
CA HIS A 143 -1.18 13.80 -17.90
C HIS A 143 -2.41 14.40 -17.21
N GLY A 144 -2.23 15.42 -16.36
CA GLY A 144 -3.30 16.08 -15.62
C GLY A 144 -3.16 15.88 -14.10
N ARG A 145 -4.25 16.09 -13.39
CA ARG A 145 -4.28 15.99 -11.93
C ARG A 145 -4.68 14.59 -11.49
N LEU A 146 -3.84 13.95 -10.70
CA LEU A 146 -4.17 12.72 -10.01
C LEU A 146 -4.78 13.04 -8.66
N GLU A 147 -5.96 12.48 -8.39
CA GLU A 147 -6.72 12.72 -7.17
C GLU A 147 -7.09 11.40 -6.51
N TRP A 148 -7.04 11.37 -5.18
CA TRP A 148 -7.44 10.18 -4.42
C TRP A 148 -7.92 10.53 -3.02
N ARG A 149 -8.65 9.61 -2.42
CA ARG A 149 -9.01 9.60 -1.01
C ARG A 149 -8.34 8.38 -0.36
N ILE A 150 -7.72 8.57 0.79
CA ILE A 150 -6.91 7.52 1.40
C ILE A 150 -7.08 7.49 2.92
N SER A 151 -7.23 6.30 3.49
CA SER A 151 -7.32 6.13 4.93
C SER A 151 -5.95 6.27 5.58
N VAL A 152 -5.83 7.17 6.55
CA VAL A 152 -4.56 7.44 7.25
C VAL A 152 -4.81 7.60 8.74
N ARG A 153 -4.05 6.88 9.55
CA ARG A 153 -4.02 7.05 11.00
C ARG A 153 -3.19 8.29 11.36
N GLN A 154 -3.56 8.94 12.44
CA GLN A 154 -2.81 10.10 12.93
C GLN A 154 -1.42 9.71 13.45
N ASP A 155 -1.30 8.54 14.06
CA ASP A 155 -0.05 7.97 14.55
C ASP A 155 0.82 7.33 13.47
N GLY A 156 0.34 7.24 12.22
CA GLY A 156 1.05 6.68 11.08
C GLY A 156 1.24 5.17 11.09
N GLN A 157 0.72 4.47 12.11
CA GLN A 157 0.95 3.04 12.27
C GLN A 157 0.39 2.20 11.13
N ARG A 158 1.18 1.19 10.73
CA ARG A 158 0.72 0.03 10.00
C ARG A 158 0.05 -0.92 10.98
N LEU A 159 -1.08 -1.49 10.59
CA LEU A 159 -1.76 -2.48 11.41
C LEU A 159 -1.41 -3.89 10.93
N PHE A 160 -1.42 -4.85 11.84
CA PHE A 160 -1.05 -6.24 11.56
C PHE A 160 0.31 -6.34 10.82
N TYR A 161 1.33 -5.61 11.27
CA TYR A 161 2.66 -5.58 10.62
C TYR A 161 2.58 -5.23 9.12
N GLY A 162 1.71 -4.30 8.76
CA GLY A 162 1.53 -3.86 7.36
C GLY A 162 0.57 -4.70 6.53
N MET A 163 0.05 -5.80 7.05
CA MET A 163 -0.84 -6.71 6.32
C MET A 163 -2.29 -6.22 6.26
N LEU A 164 -2.76 -5.41 7.23
CA LEU A 164 -4.07 -4.75 7.07
C LEU A 164 -3.92 -3.54 6.14
N PRO A 165 -4.55 -3.55 4.96
CA PRO A 165 -4.29 -2.53 3.95
C PRO A 165 -4.73 -1.13 4.38
N THR A 166 -4.04 -0.13 3.87
CA THR A 166 -4.58 1.20 3.68
C THR A 166 -5.64 1.14 2.58
N LEU A 167 -6.78 1.80 2.78
CA LEU A 167 -7.83 1.88 1.76
C LEU A 167 -7.64 3.13 0.92
N ILE A 168 -7.62 2.97 -0.40
CA ILE A 168 -7.52 4.06 -1.35
C ILE A 168 -8.71 4.06 -2.31
N GLU A 169 -9.23 5.25 -2.58
CA GLU A 169 -10.29 5.50 -3.56
C GLU A 169 -9.73 6.50 -4.58
N TRP A 170 -9.47 6.02 -5.78
CA TRP A 170 -8.94 6.85 -6.86
C TRP A 170 -10.05 7.71 -7.47
N GLY A 171 -9.68 8.89 -7.98
CA GLY A 171 -10.54 9.71 -8.81
C GLY A 171 -10.75 9.07 -10.20
N ALA A 172 -10.94 9.92 -11.21
CA ALA A 172 -11.20 9.45 -12.57
C ALA A 172 -10.01 8.71 -13.22
N VAL A 173 -8.79 8.92 -12.72
CA VAL A 173 -7.55 8.37 -13.29
C VAL A 173 -6.84 7.51 -12.26
N HIS A 174 -6.42 6.32 -12.66
CA HIS A 174 -5.56 5.45 -11.87
C HIS A 174 -4.09 5.61 -12.28
N PRO A 175 -3.10 5.55 -11.37
CA PRO A 175 -1.69 5.76 -11.71
C PRO A 175 -1.17 4.86 -12.83
N THR A 176 -1.64 3.62 -12.91
CA THR A 176 -1.21 2.66 -13.95
C THR A 176 -1.56 3.08 -15.37
N ALA A 177 -2.50 4.02 -15.55
CA ALA A 177 -2.84 4.54 -16.88
C ALA A 177 -1.67 5.28 -17.56
N SER A 178 -0.71 5.77 -16.76
CA SER A 178 0.49 6.47 -17.25
C SER A 178 1.80 5.74 -16.99
N MET A 179 1.75 4.55 -16.36
CA MET A 179 2.94 3.74 -16.12
C MET A 179 3.39 3.03 -17.41
N ALA A 180 4.69 3.02 -17.66
CA ALA A 180 5.25 2.17 -18.70
C ALA A 180 5.00 0.69 -18.37
N PRO A 181 4.75 -0.15 -19.42
CA PRO A 181 4.71 -1.60 -19.24
C PRO A 181 6.00 -2.11 -18.60
N SER A 182 5.88 -3.15 -17.78
CA SER A 182 7.02 -3.79 -17.13
C SER A 182 7.04 -5.29 -17.46
N SER A 183 8.24 -5.88 -17.44
CA SER A 183 8.43 -7.32 -17.51
C SER A 183 8.24 -8.04 -16.17
N VAL A 184 7.89 -7.31 -15.12
CA VAL A 184 7.60 -7.86 -13.78
C VAL A 184 6.09 -8.03 -13.62
N THR A 185 5.66 -9.21 -13.13
CA THR A 185 4.24 -9.50 -12.88
C THR A 185 4.04 -10.10 -11.50
N LEU A 186 3.04 -9.60 -10.78
CA LEU A 186 2.65 -10.14 -9.47
C LEU A 186 1.92 -11.47 -9.63
N GLN A 187 2.37 -12.49 -8.91
CA GLN A 187 1.81 -13.84 -8.96
C GLN A 187 0.92 -14.14 -7.75
N SER A 188 1.36 -13.76 -6.54
CA SER A 188 0.59 -13.98 -5.31
C SER A 188 0.98 -12.99 -4.22
N VAL A 189 0.04 -12.76 -3.28
CA VAL A 189 0.29 -12.04 -2.04
C VAL A 189 -0.28 -12.85 -0.87
N GLN A 190 0.54 -13.09 0.15
CA GLN A 190 0.20 -13.84 1.35
C GLN A 190 0.51 -13.03 2.61
N ALA A 191 -0.39 -13.10 3.57
CA ALA A 191 -0.28 -12.43 4.86
C ALA A 191 -0.24 -13.48 5.98
N HIS A 192 0.96 -13.81 6.47
CA HIS A 192 1.15 -14.73 7.58
C HIS A 192 1.05 -13.97 8.90
N HIS A 193 0.13 -14.37 9.78
CA HIS A 193 -0.04 -13.71 11.06
C HIS A 193 -0.55 -14.68 12.14
N PRO A 194 -0.10 -14.58 13.42
CA PRO A 194 -0.62 -15.42 14.50
C PRO A 194 -2.12 -15.19 14.77
N ARG A 195 -2.65 -13.98 14.47
CA ARG A 195 -4.08 -13.66 14.50
C ARG A 195 -4.67 -13.62 13.09
N HIS A 196 -4.34 -14.60 12.23
CA HIS A 196 -4.78 -14.63 10.83
C HIS A 196 -6.31 -14.64 10.69
N GLU A 197 -7.05 -15.27 11.62
CA GLU A 197 -8.52 -15.27 11.61
C GLU A 197 -9.09 -13.85 11.79
N SER A 198 -8.51 -13.05 12.72
CA SER A 198 -8.90 -11.64 12.90
C SER A 198 -8.59 -10.81 11.66
N LEU A 199 -7.46 -11.06 11.02
CA LEU A 199 -7.07 -10.41 9.78
C LEU A 199 -8.02 -10.80 8.63
N GLN A 200 -8.37 -12.09 8.52
CA GLN A 200 -9.36 -12.58 7.55
C GLN A 200 -10.73 -11.94 7.79
N GLY A 201 -11.16 -11.82 9.05
CA GLY A 201 -12.39 -11.12 9.42
C GLY A 201 -12.39 -9.67 8.94
N ALA A 202 -11.27 -8.96 9.10
CA ALA A 202 -11.09 -7.60 8.60
C ALA A 202 -11.11 -7.54 7.06
N TYR A 203 -10.48 -8.49 6.36
CA TYR A 203 -10.53 -8.59 4.90
C TYR A 203 -11.95 -8.83 4.40
N ASN A 204 -12.69 -9.73 5.04
CA ASN A 204 -14.10 -10.01 4.70
C ASN A 204 -14.97 -8.77 4.88
N ALA A 205 -14.74 -7.99 5.95
CA ALA A 205 -15.53 -6.79 6.24
C ALA A 205 -15.39 -5.69 5.17
N ILE A 206 -14.23 -5.62 4.51
CA ILE A 206 -14.00 -4.67 3.41
C ILE A 206 -14.13 -5.33 2.03
N GLY A 207 -14.44 -6.62 1.96
CA GLY A 207 -14.55 -7.37 0.72
C GLY A 207 -13.22 -7.46 -0.04
N LEU A 208 -12.08 -7.56 0.67
CA LEU A 208 -10.76 -7.64 0.06
C LEU A 208 -10.56 -8.97 -0.65
N SER A 209 -10.12 -8.90 -1.90
CA SER A 209 -9.69 -10.04 -2.70
C SER A 209 -8.23 -9.91 -3.12
N GLY A 210 -7.61 -11.04 -3.48
CA GLY A 210 -6.25 -11.08 -4.01
C GLY A 210 -5.14 -11.13 -2.94
N VAL A 211 -5.49 -11.31 -1.65
CA VAL A 211 -4.52 -11.52 -0.57
C VAL A 211 -4.98 -12.72 0.26
N GLU A 212 -4.14 -13.72 0.37
CA GLU A 212 -4.39 -14.92 1.19
C GLU A 212 -3.90 -14.69 2.62
N THR A 213 -4.69 -15.13 3.63
CA THR A 213 -4.27 -15.08 5.04
C THR A 213 -3.89 -16.47 5.53
N LEU A 214 -2.76 -16.58 6.22
CA LEU A 214 -2.21 -17.82 6.72
C LEU A 214 -1.77 -17.69 8.18
N ALA A 215 -1.87 -18.78 8.93
CA ALA A 215 -1.29 -18.85 10.27
C ALA A 215 0.25 -18.86 10.17
N GLY A 216 0.92 -18.10 11.03
CA GLY A 216 2.37 -18.06 11.08
C GLY A 216 2.92 -16.83 11.78
N PRO A 217 4.23 -16.72 11.92
CA PRO A 217 4.88 -15.48 12.34
C PRO A 217 4.52 -14.32 11.40
N PRO A 218 4.48 -13.07 11.89
CA PRO A 218 4.14 -11.93 11.04
C PRO A 218 5.07 -11.84 9.83
N ASN A 219 4.52 -12.01 8.63
CA ASN A 219 5.27 -11.88 7.38
C ASN A 219 4.32 -11.60 6.21
N LEU A 220 4.48 -10.46 5.57
CA LEU A 220 3.84 -10.15 4.30
C LEU A 220 4.76 -10.67 3.18
N VAL A 221 4.22 -11.52 2.32
CA VAL A 221 4.96 -12.20 1.26
C VAL A 221 4.33 -11.88 -0.09
N ALA A 222 5.13 -11.43 -1.04
CA ALA A 222 4.70 -11.21 -2.42
C ALA A 222 5.62 -11.95 -3.38
N THR A 223 5.07 -12.80 -4.25
CA THR A 223 5.83 -13.51 -5.28
C THR A 223 5.64 -12.81 -6.62
N LEU A 224 6.74 -12.49 -7.27
CA LEU A 224 6.78 -11.82 -8.58
C LEU A 224 7.54 -12.67 -9.60
N LYS A 225 7.04 -12.72 -10.82
CA LYS A 225 7.81 -13.19 -11.97
C LYS A 225 8.55 -12.00 -12.56
N THR A 226 9.87 -12.12 -12.69
CA THR A 226 10.78 -11.06 -13.12
C THR A 226 11.72 -11.57 -14.22
N PRO A 227 12.50 -10.69 -14.89
CA PRO A 227 13.59 -11.12 -15.78
C PRO A 227 14.64 -12.02 -15.12
N ARG A 228 14.73 -11.98 -13.78
CA ARG A 228 15.64 -12.83 -12.99
C ARG A 228 15.00 -14.14 -12.53
N GLY A 229 13.78 -14.47 -12.98
CA GLY A 229 12.99 -15.61 -12.53
C GLY A 229 11.95 -15.23 -11.47
N LEU A 230 11.55 -16.18 -10.64
CA LEU A 230 10.66 -15.92 -9.52
C LEU A 230 11.43 -15.28 -8.37
N VAL A 231 10.91 -14.16 -7.90
CA VAL A 231 11.44 -13.41 -6.75
C VAL A 231 10.37 -13.32 -5.70
N THR A 232 10.73 -13.61 -4.46
CA THR A 232 9.84 -13.45 -3.29
C THR A 232 10.31 -12.25 -2.48
N LEU A 233 9.43 -11.29 -2.27
CA LEU A 233 9.62 -10.17 -1.36
C LEU A 233 8.94 -10.49 -0.03
N GLU A 234 9.61 -10.18 1.07
CA GLU A 234 9.14 -10.46 2.41
C GLU A 234 9.29 -9.25 3.32
N SER A 235 8.32 -9.05 4.24
CA SER A 235 8.41 -8.02 5.27
C SER A 235 9.23 -8.49 6.48
N LYS A 236 9.26 -9.80 6.74
CA LYS A 236 9.93 -10.42 7.90
C LYS A 236 9.49 -9.85 9.24
N GLY A 237 8.24 -9.39 9.32
CA GLY A 237 7.65 -8.90 10.58
C GLY A 237 8.08 -7.50 11.01
N ILE A 238 8.58 -6.67 10.09
CA ILE A 238 8.84 -5.25 10.38
C ILE A 238 7.57 -4.44 10.40
#